data_5d5efb54ca5e111a45caac22c7c2c2b7
#
_entry.id   5d5efb54ca5e111a45caac22c7c2c2b7
#
_cell.length_a   1.000
_cell.length_b   1.000
_cell.length_c   1.000
_cell.angle_alpha   90.00
_cell.angle_beta   90.00
_cell.angle_gamma   90.00
#
_symmetry.space_group_name_H-M   'P 1'
#
loop_
_entity.id
_entity.type
_entity.pdbx_description
1 polymer ?
#
loop_
_entity_poly.entity_id
_entity_poly.type
_entity_poly.pdbx_seq_one_letter_code
_entity_poly.pdbx_strand_id
1 'polypeptide(L)'
;MGGKEALLYLGLVCLQTIFVNAVPDWLPPEIFDMVAEDKARCMSEHGTTQAQIDEVDKGMLKDDTSITCYMFCLLEAFSLVDDEGDIDADMLLGLLPDQLQARAESVMSKCTPAPGSDKCDKIYNLAKCAMGEAPDVWFIV
;
A
#
# COMPACT_ATOMS: atom_id res chain seq x y z
N MET A 1 -32.82 -23.20 37.10
CA MET A 1 -32.41 -23.85 35.86
C MET A 1 -32.15 -22.79 34.79
N GLY A 2 -31.10 -22.03 34.89
CA GLY A 2 -30.80 -20.96 33.95
C GLY A 2 -29.34 -20.52 33.93
N GLY A 3 -28.47 -21.18 34.67
CA GLY A 3 -27.10 -20.73 34.86
C GLY A 3 -26.05 -21.29 33.86
N LYS A 4 -26.42 -22.25 33.05
CA LYS A 4 -25.47 -22.90 32.13
C LYS A 4 -25.55 -22.40 30.69
N GLU A 5 -26.65 -21.80 30.31
CA GLU A 5 -26.84 -21.27 28.96
C GLU A 5 -26.29 -19.83 28.80
N ALA A 6 -26.27 -19.05 29.86
CA ALA A 6 -25.74 -17.67 29.84
C ALA A 6 -24.22 -17.61 29.71
N LEU A 7 -23.50 -18.65 30.14
CA LEU A 7 -22.05 -18.73 30.04
C LEU A 7 -21.55 -19.08 28.62
N LEU A 8 -22.40 -19.73 27.82
CA LEU A 8 -22.09 -20.07 26.43
C LEU A 8 -22.24 -18.85 25.47
N TYR A 9 -23.13 -17.91 25.81
CA TYR A 9 -23.30 -16.68 25.02
C TYR A 9 -22.20 -15.64 25.26
N LEU A 10 -21.58 -15.62 26.43
CA LEU A 10 -20.46 -14.71 26.76
C LEU A 10 -19.15 -15.13 26.08
N GLY A 11 -19.01 -16.40 25.69
CA GLY A 11 -17.83 -16.90 25.00
C GLY A 11 -17.78 -16.61 23.49
N LEU A 12 -18.92 -16.26 22.88
CA LEU A 12 -19.01 -16.09 21.42
C LEU A 12 -18.87 -14.64 20.96
N VAL A 13 -18.87 -13.68 21.89
CA VAL A 13 -18.80 -12.25 21.58
C VAL A 13 -17.38 -11.71 21.55
N CYS A 14 -16.38 -12.47 22.02
CA CYS A 14 -14.99 -12.00 22.13
C CYS A 14 -14.09 -12.34 20.96
N LEU A 15 -14.58 -12.87 19.83
CA LEU A 15 -13.71 -13.21 18.68
C LEU A 15 -14.01 -12.38 17.44
N GLN A 16 -14.53 -11.18 17.60
CA GLN A 16 -14.41 -10.18 16.54
C GLN A 16 -13.11 -9.40 16.80
N THR A 17 -11.97 -10.03 16.52
CA THR A 17 -10.76 -9.27 16.28
C THR A 17 -11.02 -8.39 15.08
N ILE A 18 -11.36 -7.14 15.36
CA ILE A 18 -11.32 -6.08 14.37
C ILE A 18 -9.87 -6.03 13.91
N PHE A 19 -9.57 -6.61 12.74
CA PHE A 19 -8.35 -6.29 12.03
C PHE A 19 -8.50 -4.83 11.57
N VAL A 20 -8.21 -3.92 12.47
CA VAL A 20 -7.92 -2.55 12.09
C VAL A 20 -6.61 -2.65 11.32
N ASN A 21 -6.65 -2.45 10.00
CA ASN A 21 -5.44 -2.20 9.25
C ASN A 21 -4.72 -1.06 9.98
N ALA A 22 -3.57 -1.38 10.56
CA ALA A 22 -2.83 -0.40 11.35
C ALA A 22 -2.21 0.59 10.36
N VAL A 23 -2.86 1.76 10.25
CA VAL A 23 -2.27 2.92 9.57
C VAL A 23 -0.95 3.22 10.28
N PRO A 24 0.17 3.37 9.56
CA PRO A 24 1.42 3.74 10.18
C PRO A 24 1.27 5.06 10.95
N ASP A 25 1.76 5.11 12.19
CA ASP A 25 1.66 6.30 13.06
C ASP A 25 2.30 7.56 12.46
N TRP A 26 3.22 7.38 11.50
CA TRP A 26 3.90 8.48 10.82
C TRP A 26 3.10 9.06 9.64
N LEU A 27 2.04 8.37 9.18
CA LEU A 27 1.23 8.80 8.05
C LEU A 27 0.09 9.71 8.53
N PRO A 28 0.04 10.98 8.10
CA PRO A 28 -1.05 11.87 8.45
C PRO A 28 -2.39 11.33 7.95
N PRO A 29 -3.45 11.35 8.78
CA PRO A 29 -4.75 10.82 8.38
C PRO A 29 -5.37 11.59 7.19
N GLU A 30 -5.00 12.85 6.98
CA GLU A 30 -5.45 13.68 5.87
C GLU A 30 -5.02 13.12 4.50
N ILE A 31 -3.98 12.30 4.46
CA ILE A 31 -3.54 11.64 3.23
C ILE A 31 -4.64 10.73 2.68
N PHE A 32 -5.38 10.03 3.55
CA PHE A 32 -6.47 9.14 3.10
C PHE A 32 -7.62 9.90 2.46
N ASP A 33 -7.95 11.07 2.99
CA ASP A 33 -8.99 11.94 2.39
C ASP A 33 -8.51 12.49 1.04
N MET A 34 -7.24 12.85 0.95
CA MET A 34 -6.63 13.38 -0.28
C MET A 34 -6.60 12.34 -1.40
N VAL A 35 -6.32 11.09 -1.08
CA VAL A 35 -6.19 10.01 -2.08
C VAL A 35 -7.52 9.32 -2.39
N ALA A 36 -8.58 9.55 -1.63
CA ALA A 36 -9.82 8.77 -1.68
C ALA A 36 -10.47 8.76 -3.08
N GLU A 37 -10.50 9.90 -3.77
CA GLU A 37 -11.08 10.01 -5.11
C GLU A 37 -10.25 9.27 -6.15
N ASP A 38 -8.93 9.47 -6.14
CA ASP A 38 -8.01 8.78 -7.05
C ASP A 38 -7.97 7.28 -6.78
N LYS A 39 -8.01 6.86 -5.51
CA LYS A 39 -8.15 5.46 -5.13
C LYS A 39 -9.38 4.82 -5.77
N ALA A 40 -10.55 5.44 -5.60
CA ALA A 40 -11.80 4.92 -6.16
C ALA A 40 -11.74 4.84 -7.71
N ARG A 41 -11.19 5.86 -8.34
CA ARG A 41 -11.00 5.90 -9.81
C ARG A 41 -10.06 4.78 -10.25
N CYS A 42 -8.87 4.67 -9.67
CA CYS A 42 -7.87 3.67 -10.04
C CYS A 42 -8.37 2.23 -9.79
N MET A 43 -9.10 1.99 -8.69
CA MET A 43 -9.75 0.69 -8.44
C MET A 43 -10.75 0.34 -9.53
N SER A 44 -11.57 1.29 -9.95
CA SER A 44 -12.57 1.09 -11.01
C SER A 44 -11.91 0.85 -12.37
N GLU A 45 -10.88 1.62 -12.72
CA GLU A 45 -10.18 1.50 -14.00
C GLU A 45 -9.48 0.15 -14.17
N HIS A 46 -8.91 -0.40 -13.11
CA HIS A 46 -8.10 -1.62 -13.14
C HIS A 46 -8.81 -2.86 -12.59
N GLY A 47 -10.06 -2.73 -12.14
CA GLY A 47 -10.81 -3.84 -11.54
C GLY A 47 -10.21 -4.35 -10.23
N THR A 48 -9.53 -3.48 -9.50
CA THR A 48 -8.84 -3.80 -8.25
C THR A 48 -9.84 -3.84 -7.10
N THR A 49 -9.71 -4.82 -6.22
CA THR A 49 -10.53 -4.95 -5.02
C THR A 49 -9.79 -4.47 -3.78
N GLN A 50 -10.53 -4.04 -2.77
CA GLN A 50 -9.94 -3.69 -1.47
C GLN A 50 -9.16 -4.86 -0.86
N ALA A 51 -9.64 -6.11 -1.06
CA ALA A 51 -8.94 -7.30 -0.58
C ALA A 51 -7.53 -7.45 -1.19
N GLN A 52 -7.35 -7.12 -2.47
CA GLN A 52 -6.03 -7.13 -3.11
C GLN A 52 -5.11 -6.04 -2.53
N ILE A 53 -5.65 -4.85 -2.26
CA ILE A 53 -4.90 -3.75 -1.62
C ILE A 53 -4.47 -4.18 -0.21
N ASP A 54 -5.38 -4.77 0.57
CA ASP A 54 -5.09 -5.25 1.92
C ASP A 54 -4.04 -6.39 1.95
N GLU A 55 -3.98 -7.23 0.91
CA GLU A 55 -2.94 -8.25 0.76
C GLU A 55 -1.56 -7.59 0.55
N VAL A 56 -1.48 -6.59 -0.32
CA VAL A 56 -0.24 -5.85 -0.59
C VAL A 56 0.24 -5.10 0.64
N ASP A 57 -0.67 -4.47 1.38
CA ASP A 57 -0.35 -3.78 2.64
C ASP A 57 0.29 -4.74 3.68
N LYS A 58 -0.10 -6.01 3.65
CA LYS A 58 0.50 -7.07 4.46
C LYS A 58 1.78 -7.68 3.88
N GLY A 59 2.31 -7.11 2.81
CA GLY A 59 3.51 -7.59 2.13
C GLY A 59 3.29 -8.77 1.16
N MET A 60 2.04 -9.04 0.78
CA MET A 60 1.69 -10.10 -0.17
C MET A 60 1.37 -9.52 -1.54
N LEU A 61 2.40 -9.23 -2.32
CA LEU A 61 2.26 -8.71 -3.67
C LEU A 61 2.29 -9.85 -4.69
N LYS A 62 1.24 -9.93 -5.48
CA LYS A 62 1.11 -10.88 -6.61
C LYS A 62 1.43 -10.16 -7.93
N ASP A 63 1.96 -10.90 -8.88
CA ASP A 63 2.12 -10.43 -10.26
C ASP A 63 0.77 -10.50 -10.99
N ASP A 64 -0.08 -9.53 -10.70
CA ASP A 64 -1.43 -9.38 -11.23
C ASP A 64 -1.61 -7.94 -11.70
N THR A 65 -1.92 -7.76 -12.98
CA THR A 65 -2.04 -6.44 -13.62
C THR A 65 -3.10 -5.56 -12.97
N SER A 66 -4.15 -6.13 -12.38
CA SER A 66 -5.16 -5.35 -11.67
C SER A 66 -4.57 -4.56 -10.50
N ILE A 67 -3.73 -5.20 -9.68
CA ILE A 67 -3.11 -4.52 -8.54
C ILE A 67 -1.87 -3.72 -8.94
N THR A 68 -1.05 -4.21 -9.86
CA THR A 68 0.17 -3.49 -10.26
C THR A 68 -0.14 -2.22 -11.05
N CYS A 69 -1.13 -2.26 -11.95
CA CYS A 69 -1.58 -1.07 -12.66
C CYS A 69 -2.39 -0.11 -11.77
N TYR A 70 -3.08 -0.61 -10.74
CA TYR A 70 -3.66 0.23 -9.71
C TYR A 70 -2.59 1.05 -8.98
N MET A 71 -1.50 0.41 -8.56
CA MET A 71 -0.38 1.11 -7.91
C MET A 71 0.25 2.15 -8.83
N PHE A 72 0.44 1.81 -10.11
CA PHE A 72 0.91 2.79 -11.10
C PHE A 72 -0.06 3.98 -11.21
N CYS A 73 -1.35 3.72 -11.36
CA CYS A 73 -2.39 4.74 -11.47
C CYS A 73 -2.37 5.72 -10.28
N LEU A 74 -2.20 5.23 -9.06
CA LEU A 74 -2.07 6.10 -7.88
C LEU A 74 -0.80 6.94 -7.92
N LEU A 75 0.34 6.36 -8.24
CA LEU A 75 1.61 7.10 -8.32
C LEU A 75 1.55 8.16 -9.43
N GLU A 76 0.92 7.87 -10.56
CA GLU A 76 0.70 8.81 -11.66
C GLU A 76 -0.22 9.98 -11.23
N ALA A 77 -1.28 9.69 -10.47
CA ALA A 77 -2.20 10.72 -9.96
C ALA A 77 -1.48 11.77 -9.08
N PHE A 78 -0.44 11.35 -8.39
CA PHE A 78 0.40 12.24 -7.56
C PHE A 78 1.67 12.73 -8.27
N SER A 79 1.79 12.49 -9.58
CA SER A 79 2.96 12.86 -10.38
C SER A 79 4.28 12.27 -9.87
N LEU A 80 4.21 11.10 -9.24
CA LEU A 80 5.36 10.39 -8.67
C LEU A 80 6.04 9.45 -9.66
N VAL A 81 5.47 9.27 -10.83
CA VAL A 81 6.02 8.46 -11.93
C VAL A 81 5.84 9.20 -13.24
N ASP A 82 6.72 8.93 -14.19
CA ASP A 82 6.57 9.37 -15.56
C ASP A 82 5.71 8.40 -16.40
N ASP A 83 5.50 8.73 -17.68
CA ASP A 83 4.69 7.92 -18.60
C ASP A 83 5.29 6.53 -18.87
N GLU A 84 6.57 6.34 -18.57
CA GLU A 84 7.31 5.09 -18.74
C GLU A 84 7.32 4.23 -17.47
N GLY A 85 6.77 4.73 -16.37
CA GLY A 85 6.70 4.04 -15.08
C GLY A 85 7.96 4.16 -14.23
N ASP A 86 8.83 5.11 -14.56
CA ASP A 86 10.01 5.42 -13.76
C ASP A 86 9.62 6.42 -12.65
N ILE A 87 10.02 6.11 -11.41
CA ILE A 87 9.64 6.92 -10.25
C ILE A 87 10.49 8.18 -10.14
N ASP A 88 9.84 9.30 -9.82
CA ASP A 88 10.51 10.53 -9.40
C ASP A 88 10.87 10.41 -7.91
N ALA A 89 12.10 9.96 -7.65
CA ALA A 89 12.60 9.73 -6.30
C ALA A 89 12.66 11.03 -5.48
N ASP A 90 13.03 12.14 -6.08
CA ASP A 90 13.14 13.42 -5.38
C ASP A 90 11.76 13.93 -4.93
N MET A 91 10.76 13.80 -5.79
CA MET A 91 9.38 14.16 -5.46
C MET A 91 8.81 13.24 -4.38
N LEU A 92 9.03 11.93 -4.48
CA LEU A 92 8.61 10.97 -3.46
C LEU A 92 9.23 11.28 -2.10
N LEU A 93 10.55 11.54 -2.05
CA LEU A 93 11.25 11.88 -0.82
C LEU A 93 10.72 13.17 -0.20
N GLY A 94 10.38 14.15 -1.03
CA GLY A 94 9.79 15.42 -0.58
C GLY A 94 8.41 15.30 0.08
N LEU A 95 7.68 14.21 -0.15
CA LEU A 95 6.38 13.94 0.48
C LEU A 95 6.51 13.21 1.83
N LEU A 96 7.67 12.62 2.11
CA LEU A 96 7.88 11.85 3.33
C LEU A 96 8.32 12.73 4.49
N PRO A 97 7.92 12.39 5.73
CA PRO A 97 8.44 13.03 6.94
C PRO A 97 9.97 12.92 7.01
N ASP A 98 10.62 13.93 7.56
CA ASP A 98 12.08 14.04 7.62
C ASP A 98 12.76 12.79 8.20
N GLN A 99 12.14 12.16 9.21
CA GLN A 99 12.67 10.94 9.85
C GLN A 99 12.71 9.72 8.91
N LEU A 100 11.96 9.73 7.81
CA LEU A 100 11.91 8.63 6.83
C LEU A 100 12.73 8.90 5.57
N GLN A 101 13.10 10.15 5.30
CA GLN A 101 13.75 10.54 4.04
C GLN A 101 15.05 9.78 3.80
N ALA A 102 15.96 9.72 4.76
CA ALA A 102 17.24 9.01 4.61
C ALA A 102 17.05 7.50 4.35
N ARG A 103 16.03 6.89 4.97
CA ARG A 103 15.72 5.48 4.74
C ARG A 103 15.11 5.27 3.37
N ALA A 104 14.19 6.11 2.96
CA ALA A 104 13.57 6.06 1.63
C ALA A 104 14.60 6.32 0.52
N GLU A 105 15.52 7.27 0.70
CA GLU A 105 16.65 7.49 -0.21
C GLU A 105 17.51 6.23 -0.39
N SER A 106 17.82 5.54 0.71
CA SER A 106 18.54 4.26 0.66
C SER A 106 17.79 3.19 -0.11
N VAL A 107 16.46 3.09 0.07
CA VAL A 107 15.61 2.16 -0.67
C VAL A 107 15.58 2.53 -2.15
N MET A 108 15.34 3.79 -2.47
CA MET A 108 15.29 4.26 -3.86
C MET A 108 16.62 4.01 -4.60
N SER A 109 17.75 4.26 -3.95
CA SER A 109 19.08 4.03 -4.57
C SER A 109 19.33 2.57 -4.94
N LYS A 110 18.69 1.62 -4.23
CA LYS A 110 18.82 0.19 -4.51
C LYS A 110 17.75 -0.33 -5.49
N CYS A 111 16.57 0.26 -5.46
CA CYS A 111 15.39 -0.24 -6.17
C CYS A 111 15.10 0.48 -7.48
N THR A 112 15.82 1.57 -7.78
CA THR A 112 15.65 2.33 -9.02
C THR A 112 16.95 2.38 -9.84
N PRO A 113 16.85 2.37 -11.18
CA PRO A 113 15.64 2.17 -11.97
C PRO A 113 15.09 0.73 -11.83
N ALA A 114 13.78 0.59 -11.67
CA ALA A 114 13.18 -0.73 -11.57
C ALA A 114 13.08 -1.38 -12.96
N PRO A 115 13.44 -2.67 -13.10
CA PRO A 115 13.25 -3.40 -14.36
C PRO A 115 11.76 -3.69 -14.58
N GLY A 116 11.36 -3.84 -15.84
CA GLY A 116 10.00 -4.22 -16.20
C GLY A 116 9.75 -4.16 -17.69
N SER A 117 8.80 -4.97 -18.17
CA SER A 117 8.39 -5.02 -19.58
C SER A 117 7.46 -3.86 -19.96
N ASP A 118 6.75 -3.33 -18.99
CA ASP A 118 5.88 -2.16 -19.09
C ASP A 118 5.84 -1.38 -17.76
N LYS A 119 5.10 -0.28 -17.74
CA LYS A 119 5.00 0.60 -16.57
C LYS A 119 4.42 -0.07 -15.32
N CYS A 120 3.44 -0.96 -15.48
CA CYS A 120 2.85 -1.69 -14.35
C CYS A 120 3.82 -2.74 -13.79
N ASP A 121 4.58 -3.41 -14.66
CA ASP A 121 5.60 -4.39 -14.30
C ASP A 121 6.80 -3.70 -13.59
N LYS A 122 7.20 -2.51 -14.03
CA LYS A 122 8.21 -1.70 -13.31
C LYS A 122 7.75 -1.38 -11.88
N ILE A 123 6.48 -0.98 -11.69
CA ILE A 123 5.95 -0.70 -10.36
C ILE A 123 5.85 -1.97 -9.51
N TYR A 124 5.51 -3.11 -10.10
CA TYR A 124 5.57 -4.40 -9.41
C TYR A 124 6.97 -4.68 -8.86
N ASN A 125 7.98 -4.57 -9.70
CA ASN A 125 9.36 -4.86 -9.32
C ASN A 125 9.92 -3.82 -8.31
N LEU A 126 9.55 -2.54 -8.45
CA LEU A 126 9.87 -1.50 -7.49
C LEU A 126 9.27 -1.80 -6.11
N ALA A 127 7.98 -2.10 -6.06
CA ALA A 127 7.27 -2.41 -4.82
C ALA A 127 7.84 -3.65 -4.14
N LYS A 128 8.12 -4.70 -4.92
CA LYS A 128 8.76 -5.93 -4.41
C LYS A 128 10.13 -5.66 -3.80
N CYS A 129 10.95 -4.84 -4.45
CA CYS A 129 12.25 -4.42 -3.92
C CYS A 129 12.07 -3.60 -2.63
N ALA A 130 11.20 -2.60 -2.63
CA ALA A 130 10.96 -1.72 -1.49
C ALA A 130 10.42 -2.49 -0.26
N MET A 131 9.50 -3.43 -0.47
CA MET A 131 9.02 -4.31 0.60
C MET A 131 10.14 -5.17 1.20
N GLY A 132 11.07 -5.64 0.38
CA GLY A 132 12.23 -6.41 0.85
C GLY A 132 13.24 -5.59 1.63
N GLU A 133 13.48 -4.33 1.23
CA GLU A 133 14.45 -3.43 1.85
C GLU A 133 13.91 -2.74 3.11
N ALA A 134 12.61 -2.46 3.18
CA ALA A 134 12.01 -1.69 4.26
C ALA A 134 10.58 -2.17 4.62
N PRO A 135 10.43 -3.45 5.03
CA PRO A 135 9.11 -4.03 5.32
C PRO A 135 8.39 -3.36 6.48
N ASP A 136 9.14 -2.74 7.38
CA ASP A 136 8.62 -2.08 8.58
C ASP A 136 8.02 -0.68 8.33
N VAL A 137 8.31 -0.10 7.16
CA VAL A 137 7.75 1.20 6.73
C VAL A 137 6.93 1.08 5.45
N TRP A 138 6.75 -0.14 4.95
CA TRP A 138 5.90 -0.39 3.79
C TRP A 138 4.44 -0.11 4.11
N PHE A 139 3.75 0.55 3.21
CA PHE A 139 2.29 0.71 3.24
C PHE A 139 1.76 0.94 1.82
N ILE A 140 0.47 0.73 1.65
CA ILE A 140 -0.29 1.07 0.45
C ILE A 140 -1.66 1.63 0.85
N VAL A 141 -2.22 2.52 0.05
CA VAL A 141 -3.53 3.12 0.29
C VAL A 141 -4.60 2.53 -0.62
#